data_98287432605e62616c0b33717bcc40e1
#
_entry.id   98287432605e62616c0b33717bcc40e1
#
_cell.length_a   1.000
_cell.length_b   1.000
_cell.length_c   1.000
_cell.angle_alpha   90.00
_cell.angle_beta   90.00
_cell.angle_gamma   90.00
#
_symmetry.space_group_name_H-M   'P 1'
#
loop_
_entity.id
_entity.type
_entity.pdbx_description
1 polymer ?
#
loop_
_entity_poly.entity_id
_entity_poly.type
_entity_poly.pdbx_seq_one_letter_code
_entity_poly.pdbx_strand_id
1 'polypeptide(L)'
;MFSPRTDVSRPITDRVKESLFSVLYKYDLPDGKIVADLFCGVGSLGLEALSRGAEFVTFVEKDPKTVAILEKNIEKAGFASESKVIRADAFKIGAAVDEQKYDLIFVDPPYSTTRETKEGSPLSELLVLLSEQSAVDGIIVVRTERRTELLSRYSCLETIERRQWGTMAVTILQRSSK
;
A
#
# COMPACT_ATOMS: atom_id res chain seq x y z
N MET A 1 15.61 -9.07 6.37
CA MET A 1 14.44 -9.42 5.56
C MET A 1 14.86 -10.40 4.46
N PHE A 2 14.10 -11.46 4.24
CA PHE A 2 14.31 -12.39 3.11
C PHE A 2 13.67 -11.79 1.87
N SER A 3 14.28 -11.94 0.70
CA SER A 3 13.77 -11.44 -0.58
C SER A 3 13.84 -12.52 -1.65
N PRO A 4 12.83 -12.68 -2.51
CA PRO A 4 12.91 -13.56 -3.66
C PRO A 4 13.87 -12.98 -4.71
N ARG A 5 14.58 -13.85 -5.42
CA ARG A 5 15.39 -13.46 -6.58
C ARG A 5 14.50 -13.43 -7.83
N THR A 6 13.73 -12.37 -8.02
CA THR A 6 12.93 -12.20 -9.25
C THR A 6 12.90 -10.73 -9.67
N ASP A 7 13.09 -10.50 -10.97
CA ASP A 7 13.21 -9.17 -11.63
C ASP A 7 11.89 -8.38 -11.80
N VAL A 8 10.83 -8.70 -11.06
CA VAL A 8 9.47 -8.21 -11.39
C VAL A 8 9.11 -6.88 -10.74
N SER A 9 9.78 -6.47 -9.68
CA SER A 9 9.68 -5.10 -9.14
C SER A 9 10.97 -4.71 -8.45
N ARG A 10 11.47 -3.49 -8.69
CA ARG A 10 12.59 -2.97 -7.90
C ARG A 10 12.11 -2.73 -6.47
N PRO A 11 12.71 -3.39 -5.46
CA PRO A 11 12.37 -3.13 -4.07
C PRO A 11 12.51 -1.63 -3.78
N ILE A 12 11.59 -1.09 -2.98
CA ILE A 12 11.74 0.25 -2.45
C ILE A 12 13.02 0.31 -1.61
N THR A 13 13.90 1.27 -1.88
CA THR A 13 15.13 1.42 -1.10
C THR A 13 14.81 1.98 0.29
N ASP A 14 15.66 1.68 1.28
CA ASP A 14 15.48 2.18 2.65
C ASP A 14 15.41 3.71 2.69
N ARG A 15 16.22 4.40 1.88
CA ARG A 15 16.21 5.86 1.77
C ARG A 15 14.87 6.40 1.26
N VAL A 16 14.27 5.76 0.25
CA VAL A 16 12.96 6.17 -0.28
C VAL A 16 11.87 5.86 0.73
N LYS A 17 11.94 4.71 1.39
CA LYS A 17 11.03 4.30 2.46
C LYS A 17 11.05 5.31 3.62
N GLU A 18 12.23 5.67 4.11
CA GLU A 18 12.40 6.70 5.14
C GLU A 18 11.79 8.05 4.71
N SER A 19 12.06 8.47 3.47
CA SER A 19 11.49 9.70 2.92
C SER A 19 9.96 9.64 2.82
N LEU A 20 9.39 8.51 2.40
CA LEU A 20 7.94 8.29 2.36
C LEU A 20 7.31 8.40 3.74
N PHE A 21 7.85 7.69 4.73
CA PHE A 21 7.32 7.75 6.10
C PHE A 21 7.49 9.13 6.73
N SER A 22 8.54 9.88 6.39
CA SER A 22 8.67 11.30 6.82
C SER A 22 7.54 12.18 6.26
N VAL A 23 7.04 11.88 5.05
CA VAL A 23 5.84 12.55 4.51
C VAL A 23 4.58 12.12 5.26
N LEU A 24 4.43 10.81 5.55
CA LEU A 24 3.26 10.26 6.25
C LEU A 24 3.11 10.81 7.68
N TYR A 25 4.19 11.15 8.37
CA TYR A 25 4.13 11.80 9.68
C TYR A 25 3.37 13.15 9.69
N LYS A 26 3.28 13.84 8.55
CA LYS A 26 2.46 15.05 8.43
C LYS A 26 0.96 14.78 8.54
N TYR A 27 0.56 13.53 8.38
CA TYR A 27 -0.81 13.04 8.45
C TYR A 27 -1.06 12.19 9.71
N ASP A 28 -0.18 12.27 10.70
CA ASP A 28 -0.23 11.48 11.93
C ASP A 28 -0.26 9.95 11.67
N LEU A 29 0.52 9.52 10.67
CA LEU A 29 0.64 8.12 10.25
C LEU A 29 2.08 7.60 10.45
N PRO A 30 2.28 6.31 10.75
CA PRO A 30 1.29 5.23 10.95
C PRO A 30 1.00 4.91 12.43
N ASP A 31 1.51 5.67 13.40
CA ASP A 31 1.46 5.35 14.84
C ASP A 31 0.00 5.20 15.35
N GLY A 32 -0.31 4.07 15.99
CA GLY A 32 -1.64 3.71 16.50
C GLY A 32 -2.71 3.52 15.40
N LYS A 33 -2.33 3.29 14.15
CA LYS A 33 -3.24 3.25 13.01
C LYS A 33 -3.39 1.84 12.42
N ILE A 34 -4.54 1.63 11.78
CA ILE A 34 -4.86 0.40 11.05
C ILE A 34 -4.41 0.57 9.59
N VAL A 35 -3.53 -0.32 9.16
CA VAL A 35 -2.83 -0.22 7.87
C VAL A 35 -3.14 -1.43 7.00
N ALA A 36 -3.24 -1.24 5.68
CA ALA A 36 -3.18 -2.30 4.69
C ALA A 36 -1.99 -2.12 3.76
N ASP A 37 -1.34 -3.22 3.41
CA ASP A 37 -0.23 -3.29 2.45
C ASP A 37 -0.62 -4.22 1.30
N LEU A 38 -1.03 -3.63 0.17
CA LEU A 38 -1.51 -4.35 -1.01
C LEU A 38 -0.37 -4.57 -2.00
N PHE A 39 -0.36 -5.75 -2.62
CA PHE A 39 0.77 -6.20 -3.44
C PHE A 39 2.06 -6.19 -2.61
N CYS A 40 1.93 -6.58 -1.36
CA CYS A 40 2.93 -6.30 -0.32
C CYS A 40 4.27 -7.04 -0.54
N GLY A 41 4.30 -8.02 -1.44
CA GLY A 41 5.50 -8.81 -1.66
C GLY A 41 5.98 -9.45 -0.36
N VAL A 42 7.22 -9.18 0.01
CA VAL A 42 7.84 -9.68 1.25
C VAL A 42 7.56 -8.79 2.49
N GLY A 43 6.69 -7.78 2.35
CA GLY A 43 6.18 -6.96 3.46
C GLY A 43 6.98 -5.72 3.81
N SER A 44 7.75 -5.14 2.87
CA SER A 44 8.66 -4.03 3.18
C SER A 44 7.96 -2.79 3.75
N LEU A 45 6.81 -2.39 3.22
CA LEU A 45 6.10 -1.20 3.69
C LEU A 45 5.28 -1.47 4.95
N GLY A 46 4.54 -2.59 4.99
CA GLY A 46 3.73 -2.93 6.16
C GLY A 46 4.57 -3.24 7.41
N LEU A 47 5.70 -3.96 7.25
CA LEU A 47 6.63 -4.19 8.37
C LEU A 47 7.29 -2.89 8.86
N GLU A 48 7.58 -1.96 7.96
CA GLU A 48 8.06 -0.63 8.34
C GLU A 48 6.98 0.14 9.11
N ALA A 49 5.70 0.06 8.68
CA ALA A 49 4.59 0.68 9.39
C ALA A 49 4.46 0.12 10.82
N LEU A 50 4.55 -1.21 11.00
CA LEU A 50 4.57 -1.84 12.32
C LEU A 50 5.73 -1.37 13.19
N SER A 51 6.93 -1.29 12.62
CA SER A 51 8.11 -0.81 13.33
C SER A 51 8.02 0.66 13.77
N ARG A 52 7.10 1.41 13.15
CA ARG A 52 6.80 2.82 13.45
C ARG A 52 5.51 3.01 14.24
N GLY A 53 5.01 1.94 14.88
CA GLY A 53 3.90 2.00 15.81
C GLY A 53 2.51 1.76 15.23
N ALA A 54 2.37 1.30 13.98
CA ALA A 54 1.05 0.91 13.47
C ALA A 54 0.42 -0.13 14.42
N GLU A 55 -0.87 0.02 14.73
CA GLU A 55 -1.59 -0.87 15.61
C GLU A 55 -1.79 -2.26 14.98
N PHE A 56 -2.11 -2.28 13.71
CA PHE A 56 -2.34 -3.51 12.97
C PHE A 56 -2.09 -3.34 11.47
N VAL A 57 -1.52 -4.38 10.83
CA VAL A 57 -1.31 -4.39 9.38
C VAL A 57 -1.93 -5.63 8.74
N THR A 58 -2.77 -5.41 7.74
CA THR A 58 -3.25 -6.44 6.83
C THR A 58 -2.41 -6.46 5.56
N PHE A 59 -1.75 -7.58 5.31
CA PHE A 59 -0.94 -7.81 4.12
C PHE A 59 -1.74 -8.58 3.07
N VAL A 60 -1.76 -8.11 1.82
CA VAL A 60 -2.42 -8.80 0.71
C VAL A 60 -1.40 -9.12 -0.38
N GLU A 61 -1.18 -10.41 -0.62
CA GLU A 61 -0.26 -10.93 -1.65
C GLU A 61 -0.86 -12.19 -2.30
N LYS A 62 -0.73 -12.32 -3.61
CA LYS A 62 -1.32 -13.44 -4.34
C LYS A 62 -0.40 -14.64 -4.51
N ASP A 63 0.92 -14.38 -4.62
CA ASP A 63 1.89 -15.45 -4.87
C ASP A 63 2.20 -16.26 -3.61
N PRO A 64 1.90 -17.59 -3.58
CA PRO A 64 2.07 -18.41 -2.39
C PRO A 64 3.54 -18.53 -1.94
N LYS A 65 4.51 -18.43 -2.85
CA LYS A 65 5.93 -18.49 -2.50
C LYS A 65 6.35 -17.20 -1.78
N THR A 66 5.87 -16.08 -2.27
CA THR A 66 6.12 -14.77 -1.66
C THR A 66 5.43 -14.66 -0.29
N VAL A 67 4.19 -15.16 -0.16
CA VAL A 67 3.47 -15.24 1.12
C VAL A 67 4.28 -16.02 2.16
N ALA A 68 4.84 -17.17 1.79
CA ALA A 68 5.66 -17.97 2.72
C ALA A 68 6.93 -17.22 3.20
N ILE A 69 7.50 -16.34 2.39
CA ILE A 69 8.61 -15.47 2.77
C ILE A 69 8.13 -14.35 3.68
N LEU A 70 7.00 -13.72 3.34
CA LEU A 70 6.37 -12.67 4.14
C LEU A 70 6.09 -13.15 5.57
N GLU A 71 5.45 -14.31 5.73
CA GLU A 71 5.15 -14.89 7.04
C GLU A 71 6.41 -15.09 7.90
N LYS A 72 7.50 -15.58 7.30
CA LYS A 72 8.80 -15.69 7.97
C LYS A 72 9.39 -14.33 8.36
N ASN A 73 9.20 -13.31 7.52
CA ASN A 73 9.66 -11.95 7.85
C ASN A 73 8.86 -11.36 9.00
N ILE A 74 7.54 -11.56 9.03
CA ILE A 74 6.65 -11.12 10.12
C ILE A 74 7.05 -11.80 11.43
N GLU A 75 7.21 -13.12 11.43
CA GLU A 75 7.63 -13.89 12.60
C GLU A 75 9.01 -13.43 13.11
N LYS A 76 9.98 -13.29 12.21
CA LYS A 76 11.33 -12.81 12.56
C LYS A 76 11.34 -11.39 13.13
N ALA A 77 10.43 -10.54 12.67
CA ALA A 77 10.29 -9.18 13.18
C ALA A 77 9.49 -9.11 14.49
N GLY A 78 8.83 -10.19 14.91
CA GLY A 78 8.05 -10.26 16.16
C GLY A 78 6.67 -9.63 16.05
N PHE A 79 6.09 -9.49 14.85
CA PHE A 79 4.81 -8.82 14.63
C PHE A 79 3.66 -9.76 14.28
N ALA A 80 3.75 -11.03 14.68
CA ALA A 80 2.71 -12.01 14.33
C ALA A 80 1.33 -11.69 14.91
N SER A 81 1.26 -11.08 16.11
CA SER A 81 0.01 -10.69 16.77
C SER A 81 -0.62 -9.41 16.20
N GLU A 82 0.18 -8.55 15.58
CA GLU A 82 -0.27 -7.28 14.98
C GLU A 82 -0.41 -7.37 13.45
N SER A 83 -0.48 -8.60 12.92
CA SER A 83 -0.49 -8.84 11.48
C SER A 83 -1.55 -9.85 11.05
N LYS A 84 -2.09 -9.63 9.86
CA LYS A 84 -2.91 -10.62 9.13
C LYS A 84 -2.40 -10.72 7.69
N VAL A 85 -2.16 -11.93 7.21
CA VAL A 85 -1.79 -12.18 5.82
C VAL A 85 -2.97 -12.78 5.07
N ILE A 86 -3.32 -12.18 3.95
CA ILE A 86 -4.39 -12.62 3.06
C ILE A 86 -3.78 -12.99 1.71
N ARG A 87 -3.84 -14.27 1.36
CA ARG A 87 -3.43 -14.73 0.04
C ARG A 87 -4.56 -14.53 -0.97
N ALA A 88 -4.55 -13.40 -1.67
CA ALA A 88 -5.56 -13.03 -2.66
C ALA A 88 -5.01 -12.05 -3.69
N ASP A 89 -5.78 -11.87 -4.77
CA ASP A 89 -5.53 -10.81 -5.74
C ASP A 89 -6.14 -9.50 -5.25
N ALA A 90 -5.29 -8.52 -4.93
CA ALA A 90 -5.71 -7.22 -4.44
C ALA A 90 -6.58 -6.44 -5.43
N PHE A 91 -6.47 -6.67 -6.74
CA PHE A 91 -7.38 -6.08 -7.72
C PHE A 91 -8.83 -6.55 -7.55
N LYS A 92 -9.05 -7.71 -6.94
CA LYS A 92 -10.39 -8.29 -6.74
C LYS A 92 -10.99 -7.94 -5.39
N ILE A 93 -10.18 -7.91 -4.34
CA ILE A 93 -10.68 -7.75 -2.97
C ILE A 93 -10.34 -6.40 -2.34
N GLY A 94 -9.40 -5.64 -2.93
CA GLY A 94 -8.82 -4.46 -2.29
C GLY A 94 -8.02 -4.84 -1.04
N ALA A 95 -8.20 -4.05 0.01
CA ALA A 95 -7.62 -4.26 1.34
C ALA A 95 -8.53 -5.14 2.22
N ALA A 96 -9.77 -5.29 1.79
CA ALA A 96 -10.82 -5.72 2.67
C ALA A 96 -10.75 -7.14 3.08
N VAL A 97 -11.04 -7.26 4.31
CA VAL A 97 -11.99 -8.28 4.77
C VAL A 97 -12.65 -7.70 6.00
N ASP A 98 -13.94 -7.79 6.10
CA ASP A 98 -14.74 -7.34 7.22
C ASP A 98 -15.06 -5.82 7.22
N GLU A 99 -15.77 -5.35 8.24
CA GLU A 99 -16.25 -3.97 8.38
C GLU A 99 -15.12 -2.98 8.76
N GLN A 100 -13.88 -3.45 8.87
CA GLN A 100 -12.75 -2.63 9.28
C GLN A 100 -12.39 -1.61 8.22
N LYS A 101 -12.21 -0.35 8.62
CA LYS A 101 -11.70 0.72 7.78
C LYS A 101 -10.21 0.96 8.06
N TYR A 102 -9.48 1.29 7.01
CA TYR A 102 -8.05 1.51 7.08
C TYR A 102 -7.72 3.00 7.11
N ASP A 103 -6.85 3.40 8.04
CA ASP A 103 -6.32 4.77 8.10
C ASP A 103 -5.26 5.02 7.02
N LEU A 104 -4.51 3.96 6.67
CA LEU A 104 -3.46 3.99 5.66
C LEU A 104 -3.50 2.73 4.79
N ILE A 105 -3.49 2.91 3.47
CA ILE A 105 -3.40 1.81 2.52
C ILE A 105 -2.22 2.04 1.58
N PHE A 106 -1.27 1.12 1.54
CA PHE A 106 -0.23 1.07 0.52
C PHE A 106 -0.71 0.28 -0.68
N VAL A 107 -0.49 0.81 -1.89
CA VAL A 107 -0.84 0.21 -3.17
C VAL A 107 0.40 0.21 -4.05
N ASP A 108 1.07 -0.94 -4.13
CA ASP A 108 2.33 -1.13 -4.85
C ASP A 108 2.24 -2.21 -5.92
N PRO A 109 1.37 -2.03 -6.94
CA PRO A 109 1.13 -3.03 -7.95
C PRO A 109 2.30 -3.13 -8.94
N PRO A 110 2.40 -4.24 -9.70
CA PRO A 110 3.35 -4.33 -10.81
C PRO A 110 3.16 -3.18 -11.80
N TYR A 111 4.24 -2.56 -12.25
CA TYR A 111 4.17 -1.37 -13.13
C TYR A 111 3.39 -1.61 -14.43
N SER A 112 3.40 -2.83 -14.95
CA SER A 112 2.60 -3.18 -16.13
C SER A 112 1.09 -2.93 -15.95
N THR A 113 0.59 -2.99 -14.71
CA THR A 113 -0.83 -2.79 -14.38
C THR A 113 -1.18 -1.32 -14.07
N THR A 114 -0.18 -0.44 -13.98
CA THR A 114 -0.36 0.99 -13.68
C THR A 114 -0.21 1.91 -14.89
N ARG A 115 0.00 1.35 -16.09
CA ARG A 115 0.16 2.15 -17.31
C ARG A 115 -1.11 2.88 -17.73
N GLU A 116 -2.27 2.29 -17.42
CA GLU A 116 -3.57 2.91 -17.63
C GLU A 116 -4.15 3.36 -16.30
N THR A 117 -4.50 4.65 -16.22
CA THR A 117 -5.04 5.29 -15.01
C THR A 117 -6.42 5.90 -15.21
N LYS A 118 -6.91 5.87 -16.48
CA LYS A 118 -8.21 6.37 -16.83
C LYS A 118 -9.34 5.58 -16.14
N GLU A 119 -10.49 6.18 -16.08
CA GLU A 119 -11.71 5.56 -15.56
C GLU A 119 -11.98 4.21 -16.25
N GLY A 120 -12.34 3.19 -15.46
CA GLY A 120 -12.54 1.82 -15.93
C GLY A 120 -11.24 1.00 -16.08
N SER A 121 -10.05 1.58 -15.85
CA SER A 121 -8.81 0.79 -15.78
C SER A 121 -8.75 -0.03 -14.48
N PRO A 122 -8.01 -1.15 -14.44
CA PRO A 122 -7.89 -1.97 -13.23
C PRO A 122 -7.44 -1.18 -12.00
N LEU A 123 -6.49 -0.25 -12.16
CA LEU A 123 -6.05 0.60 -11.06
C LEU A 123 -7.15 1.57 -10.62
N SER A 124 -7.89 2.16 -11.55
CA SER A 124 -9.01 3.05 -11.23
C SER A 124 -10.11 2.32 -10.46
N GLU A 125 -10.50 1.13 -10.91
CA GLU A 125 -11.51 0.31 -10.23
C GLU A 125 -11.05 -0.09 -8.81
N LEU A 126 -9.77 -0.46 -8.65
CA LEU A 126 -9.20 -0.72 -7.35
C LEU A 126 -9.29 0.52 -6.44
N LEU A 127 -8.91 1.70 -6.93
CA LEU A 127 -8.94 2.93 -6.12
C LEU A 127 -10.38 3.31 -5.71
N VAL A 128 -11.36 3.09 -6.59
CA VAL A 128 -12.77 3.25 -6.25
C VAL A 128 -13.19 2.30 -5.13
N LEU A 129 -12.82 1.02 -5.22
CA LEU A 129 -13.05 0.04 -4.15
C LEU A 129 -12.39 0.45 -2.83
N LEU A 130 -11.12 0.88 -2.88
CA LEU A 130 -10.38 1.32 -1.70
C LEU A 130 -10.96 2.59 -1.07
N SER A 131 -11.65 3.43 -1.85
CA SER A 131 -12.36 4.58 -1.31
C SER A 131 -13.44 4.19 -0.29
N GLU A 132 -14.05 3.03 -0.48
CA GLU A 132 -15.06 2.48 0.44
C GLU A 132 -14.41 1.79 1.66
N GLN A 133 -13.20 1.26 1.49
CA GLN A 133 -12.46 0.51 2.51
C GLN A 133 -11.60 1.39 3.42
N SER A 134 -11.30 2.63 3.01
CA SER A 134 -10.55 3.58 3.84
C SER A 134 -11.45 4.29 4.86
N ALA A 135 -10.86 4.67 5.99
CA ALA A 135 -11.48 5.53 6.98
C ALA A 135 -11.74 6.94 6.42
N VAL A 136 -12.60 7.72 7.06
CA VAL A 136 -12.73 9.15 6.78
C VAL A 136 -11.36 9.80 7.03
N ASP A 137 -10.93 10.66 6.12
CA ASP A 137 -9.58 11.25 6.08
C ASP A 137 -8.44 10.24 5.90
N GLY A 138 -8.76 8.97 5.67
CA GLY A 138 -7.78 7.91 5.40
C GLY A 138 -6.93 8.20 4.17
N ILE A 139 -5.68 7.76 4.22
CA ILE A 139 -4.65 8.02 3.21
C ILE A 139 -4.40 6.75 2.39
N ILE A 140 -4.34 6.91 1.09
CA ILE A 140 -3.91 5.86 0.15
C ILE A 140 -2.61 6.32 -0.53
N VAL A 141 -1.60 5.46 -0.47
CA VAL A 141 -0.27 5.70 -1.05
C VAL A 141 -0.10 4.78 -2.25
N VAL A 142 -0.10 5.33 -3.45
CA VAL A 142 0.03 4.56 -4.70
C VAL A 142 1.40 4.75 -5.29
N ARG A 143 2.16 3.65 -5.47
CA ARG A 143 3.45 3.64 -6.16
C ARG A 143 3.27 3.27 -7.63
N THR A 144 3.86 4.06 -8.51
CA THR A 144 3.83 3.88 -9.96
C THR A 144 5.18 4.17 -10.59
N GLU A 145 5.31 3.94 -11.89
CA GLU A 145 6.41 4.52 -12.67
C GLU A 145 6.33 6.05 -12.63
N ARG A 146 7.50 6.70 -12.71
CA ARG A 146 7.59 8.18 -12.67
C ARG A 146 6.73 8.88 -13.71
N ARG A 147 6.53 8.27 -14.89
CA ARG A 147 5.75 8.84 -15.99
C ARG A 147 4.24 8.65 -15.84
N THR A 148 3.81 7.76 -14.95
CA THR A 148 2.40 7.48 -14.71
C THR A 148 1.79 8.60 -13.87
N GLU A 149 0.72 9.21 -14.37
CA GLU A 149 -0.04 10.21 -13.65
C GLU A 149 -1.43 9.64 -13.30
N LEU A 150 -1.81 9.76 -12.05
CA LEU A 150 -3.15 9.40 -11.59
C LEU A 150 -4.12 10.54 -11.89
N LEU A 151 -5.41 10.23 -11.94
CA LEU A 151 -6.45 11.25 -11.99
C LEU A 151 -6.45 12.06 -10.69
N SER A 152 -6.96 13.28 -10.77
CA SER A 152 -7.12 14.14 -9.59
C SER A 152 -8.11 13.59 -8.57
N ARG A 153 -9.02 12.71 -9.01
CA ARG A 153 -10.07 12.11 -8.17
C ARG A 153 -10.46 10.70 -8.64
N TYR A 154 -10.75 9.83 -7.66
CA TYR A 154 -11.38 8.52 -7.82
C TYR A 154 -12.48 8.37 -6.77
N SER A 155 -13.76 8.49 -7.16
CA SER A 155 -14.88 8.52 -6.22
C SER A 155 -14.68 9.61 -5.14
N CYS A 156 -14.60 9.25 -3.86
CA CYS A 156 -14.34 10.18 -2.76
C CYS A 156 -12.85 10.32 -2.40
N LEU A 157 -11.94 9.75 -3.19
CA LEU A 157 -10.50 9.95 -3.04
C LEU A 157 -10.04 11.13 -3.88
N GLU A 158 -9.30 12.05 -3.30
CA GLU A 158 -8.67 13.19 -3.97
C GLU A 158 -7.15 13.06 -3.90
N THR A 159 -6.46 13.31 -5.01
CA THR A 159 -5.00 13.41 -5.03
C THR A 159 -4.57 14.68 -4.31
N ILE A 160 -3.80 14.53 -3.22
CA ILE A 160 -3.35 15.64 -2.38
C ILE A 160 -1.86 15.93 -2.51
N GLU A 161 -1.06 14.93 -2.84
CA GLU A 161 0.40 15.10 -2.97
C GLU A 161 0.96 14.08 -3.96
N ARG A 162 2.03 14.47 -4.69
CA ARG A 162 2.79 13.57 -5.55
C ARG A 162 4.28 13.81 -5.36
N ARG A 163 5.04 12.74 -5.15
CA ARG A 163 6.49 12.74 -4.99
C ARG A 163 7.17 11.84 -6.01
N GLN A 164 8.41 12.15 -6.34
CA GLN A 164 9.19 11.37 -7.30
C GLN A 164 10.57 11.05 -6.74
N TRP A 165 11.00 9.80 -6.91
CA TRP A 165 12.34 9.33 -6.56
C TRP A 165 12.88 8.44 -7.69
N GLY A 166 13.95 8.88 -8.36
CA GLY A 166 14.52 8.13 -9.47
C GLY A 166 13.49 7.84 -10.57
N THR A 167 13.19 6.57 -10.80
CA THR A 167 12.26 6.09 -11.84
C THR A 167 10.83 5.87 -11.33
N MET A 168 10.57 6.10 -10.03
CA MET A 168 9.27 5.91 -9.41
C MET A 168 8.59 7.21 -9.01
N ALA A 169 7.28 7.17 -8.91
CA ALA A 169 6.45 8.18 -8.28
C ALA A 169 5.59 7.55 -7.19
N VAL A 170 5.29 8.33 -6.19
CA VAL A 170 4.28 8.04 -5.17
C VAL A 170 3.23 9.14 -5.22
N THR A 171 1.98 8.74 -5.37
CA THR A 171 0.84 9.63 -5.31
C THR A 171 0.07 9.33 -4.03
N ILE A 172 -0.20 10.38 -3.27
CA ILE A 172 -0.97 10.31 -2.02
C ILE A 172 -2.37 10.81 -2.32
N LEU A 173 -3.35 9.95 -2.01
CA LEU A 173 -4.76 10.29 -2.11
C LEU A 173 -5.36 10.29 -0.71
N GLN A 174 -6.30 11.17 -0.47
CA GLN A 174 -7.05 11.25 0.78
C GLN A 174 -8.54 11.06 0.54
N ARG A 175 -9.18 10.31 1.43
CA ARG A 175 -10.63 10.19 1.41
C ARG A 175 -11.27 11.44 1.98
N SER A 176 -12.06 12.12 1.15
CA SER A 176 -12.87 13.26 1.55
C SER A 176 -14.06 12.84 2.40
N SER A 177 -14.42 13.68 3.37
CA SER A 177 -15.60 13.49 4.26
C SER A 177 -16.94 13.75 3.57
N LYS A 178 -16.95 14.04 2.25
CA LYS A 178 -18.16 14.36 1.49
C LYS A 178 -18.73 13.14 0.77
#